data_f483393cff3832ad71f45e49875f1aab
#
_entry.id   f483393cff3832ad71f45e49875f1aab
#
_cell.length_a   1.000
_cell.length_b   1.000
_cell.length_c   1.000
_cell.angle_alpha   90.00
_cell.angle_beta   90.00
_cell.angle_gamma   90.00
#
_symmetry.space_group_name_H-M   'P 1'
#
loop_
_entity.id
_entity.type
_entity.pdbx_description
1 polymer ?
#
loop_
_entity_poly.entity_id
_entity_poly.type
_entity_poly.pdbx_seq_one_letter_code
_entity_poly.pdbx_strand_id
1 'polypeptide(L)'
;MAIDQEARRQALADHFAICTAQARYCRAIDEQDFDTLEALLTEDYCVEVPPGSLFQPEPGRAAAVDFIRASTNGVRGAVHHVHSPEIAVDGDHATAIWGVYDRLVWEPGDRTATGWGHYHQRWRREHGQWKLASLRLERTLMILEPPGWKRTAAGKIIFAEEWEALAPEQRAAAQANA
;
A
#
# COMPACT_ATOMS: atom_id res chain seq x y z
N MET A 1 -10.47 -3.42 39.59
CA MET A 1 -11.19 -4.51 38.91
C MET A 1 -10.14 -5.37 38.20
N ALA A 2 -10.04 -6.64 38.54
CA ALA A 2 -9.17 -7.59 37.81
C ALA A 2 -9.74 -7.76 36.38
N ILE A 3 -8.98 -7.40 35.37
CA ILE A 3 -9.32 -7.72 33.97
C ILE A 3 -9.32 -9.23 33.86
N ASP A 4 -10.40 -9.80 33.37
CA ASP A 4 -10.50 -11.22 33.10
C ASP A 4 -9.31 -11.64 32.21
N GLN A 5 -8.55 -12.63 32.65
CA GLN A 5 -7.39 -13.13 31.93
C GLN A 5 -7.75 -13.63 30.50
N GLU A 6 -8.95 -14.21 30.37
CA GLU A 6 -9.42 -14.69 29.08
C GLU A 6 -9.70 -13.52 28.11
N ALA A 7 -10.39 -12.48 28.57
CA ALA A 7 -10.60 -11.27 27.77
C ALA A 7 -9.28 -10.63 27.30
N ARG A 8 -8.26 -10.64 28.18
CA ARG A 8 -6.93 -10.14 27.82
C ARG A 8 -6.21 -11.01 26.78
N ARG A 9 -6.32 -12.34 26.91
CA ARG A 9 -5.76 -13.27 25.90
C ARG A 9 -6.43 -13.09 24.54
N GLN A 10 -7.76 -12.98 24.54
CA GLN A 10 -8.51 -12.73 23.31
C GLN A 10 -8.11 -11.42 22.65
N ALA A 11 -8.00 -10.33 23.42
CA ALA A 11 -7.56 -9.03 22.88
C ALA A 11 -6.17 -9.08 22.24
N LEU A 12 -5.23 -9.81 22.86
CA LEU A 12 -3.90 -10.02 22.28
C LEU A 12 -3.93 -10.87 21.03
N ALA A 13 -4.75 -11.93 21.00
CA ALA A 13 -4.93 -12.77 19.82
C ALA A 13 -5.53 -11.99 18.66
N ASP A 14 -6.52 -11.14 18.92
CA ASP A 14 -7.14 -10.29 17.90
C ASP A 14 -6.16 -9.24 17.36
N HIS A 15 -5.43 -8.59 18.24
CA HIS A 15 -4.38 -7.64 17.84
C HIS A 15 -3.37 -8.32 16.90
N PHE A 16 -2.87 -9.49 17.27
CA PHE A 16 -1.91 -10.24 16.45
C PHE A 16 -2.51 -10.69 15.11
N ALA A 17 -3.77 -11.14 15.11
CA ALA A 17 -4.47 -11.57 13.91
C ALA A 17 -4.67 -10.41 12.92
N ILE A 18 -5.05 -9.22 13.39
CA ILE A 18 -5.17 -8.01 12.57
C ILE A 18 -3.80 -7.59 12.01
N CYS A 19 -2.74 -7.60 12.83
CA CYS A 19 -1.38 -7.31 12.35
C CYS A 19 -0.95 -8.29 11.25
N THR A 20 -1.24 -9.58 11.41
CA THR A 20 -0.93 -10.60 10.40
C THR A 20 -1.73 -10.39 9.11
N ALA A 21 -3.03 -10.08 9.23
CA ALA A 21 -3.88 -9.80 8.07
C ALA A 21 -3.40 -8.53 7.32
N GLN A 22 -3.00 -7.50 8.04
CA GLN A 22 -2.44 -6.28 7.46
C GLN A 22 -1.11 -6.53 6.73
N ALA A 23 -0.23 -7.33 7.31
CA ALA A 23 1.03 -7.70 6.65
C ALA A 23 0.78 -8.48 5.35
N ARG A 24 -0.22 -9.39 5.36
CA ARG A 24 -0.65 -10.12 4.15
C ARG A 24 -1.26 -9.20 3.11
N TYR A 25 -2.05 -8.21 3.54
CA TYR A 25 -2.64 -7.20 2.65
C TYR A 25 -1.55 -6.41 1.91
N CYS A 26 -0.56 -5.88 2.61
CA CYS A 26 0.57 -5.17 1.98
C CYS A 26 1.31 -6.07 0.99
N ARG A 27 1.68 -7.28 1.41
CA ARG A 27 2.39 -8.22 0.55
C ARG A 27 1.56 -8.61 -0.69
N ALA A 28 0.25 -8.83 -0.54
CA ALA A 28 -0.61 -9.18 -1.67
C ALA A 28 -0.64 -8.07 -2.74
N ILE A 29 -0.60 -6.80 -2.33
CA ILE A 29 -0.50 -5.67 -3.27
C ILE A 29 0.89 -5.65 -3.92
N ASP A 30 1.96 -5.81 -3.14
CA ASP A 30 3.34 -5.76 -3.62
C ASP A 30 3.64 -6.87 -4.64
N GLU A 31 3.09 -8.06 -4.42
CA GLU A 31 3.24 -9.24 -5.28
C GLU A 31 2.15 -9.32 -6.36
N GLN A 32 1.17 -8.42 -6.36
CA GLN A 32 -0.02 -8.44 -7.25
C GLN A 32 -0.81 -9.77 -7.13
N ASP A 33 -0.83 -10.35 -5.92
CA ASP A 33 -1.64 -11.52 -5.58
C ASP A 33 -3.07 -11.11 -5.26
N PHE A 34 -3.86 -10.93 -6.32
CA PHE A 34 -5.23 -10.43 -6.21
C PHE A 34 -6.19 -11.44 -5.57
N ASP A 35 -5.91 -12.73 -5.64
CA ASP A 35 -6.73 -13.76 -4.99
C ASP A 35 -6.57 -13.68 -3.46
N THR A 36 -5.34 -13.54 -2.97
CA THR A 36 -5.08 -13.29 -1.55
C THR A 36 -5.68 -11.95 -1.10
N LEU A 37 -5.54 -10.91 -1.91
CA LEU A 37 -6.13 -9.60 -1.61
C LEU A 37 -7.64 -9.72 -1.46
N GLU A 38 -8.33 -10.35 -2.42
CA GLU A 38 -9.78 -10.56 -2.39
C GLU A 38 -10.22 -11.33 -1.13
N ALA A 39 -9.50 -12.37 -0.75
CA ALA A 39 -9.81 -13.17 0.44
C ALA A 39 -9.70 -12.39 1.76
N LEU A 40 -8.88 -11.33 1.80
CA LEU A 40 -8.68 -10.47 2.97
C LEU A 40 -9.74 -9.40 3.14
N LEU A 41 -10.55 -9.11 2.12
CA LEU A 41 -11.57 -8.05 2.13
C LEU A 41 -12.95 -8.61 2.48
N THR A 42 -13.78 -7.78 3.12
CA THR A 42 -15.21 -8.11 3.26
C THR A 42 -15.94 -7.91 1.93
N GLU A 43 -17.09 -8.53 1.75
CA GLU A 43 -17.89 -8.42 0.52
C GLU A 43 -18.25 -6.97 0.19
N ASP A 44 -18.61 -6.21 1.22
CA ASP A 44 -19.00 -4.79 1.16
C ASP A 44 -17.83 -3.82 1.38
N TYR A 45 -16.60 -4.29 1.20
CA TYR A 45 -15.41 -3.44 1.38
C TYR A 45 -15.52 -2.11 0.64
N CYS A 46 -15.04 -1.04 1.25
CA CYS A 46 -14.96 0.25 0.59
C CYS A 46 -13.63 0.98 0.83
N VAL A 47 -13.16 1.65 -0.22
CA VAL A 47 -12.11 2.66 -0.11
C VAL A 47 -12.77 3.97 0.27
N GLU A 48 -12.41 4.51 1.43
CA GLU A 48 -12.92 5.80 1.87
C GLU A 48 -12.07 6.92 1.31
N VAL A 49 -12.68 7.91 0.70
CA VAL A 49 -12.02 9.10 0.18
C VAL A 49 -12.52 10.34 0.90
N PRO A 50 -11.69 11.41 1.02
CA PRO A 50 -12.13 12.66 1.63
C PRO A 50 -13.36 13.24 0.93
N PRO A 51 -14.25 13.92 1.66
CA PRO A 51 -15.38 14.63 1.06
C PRO A 51 -14.91 15.59 -0.04
N GLY A 52 -15.59 15.59 -1.18
CA GLY A 52 -15.24 16.44 -2.32
C GLY A 52 -14.13 15.90 -3.22
N SER A 53 -13.63 14.68 -2.97
CA SER A 53 -12.70 14.02 -3.91
C SER A 53 -13.36 13.85 -5.27
N LEU A 54 -12.62 14.15 -6.34
CA LEU A 54 -13.05 13.93 -7.72
C LEU A 54 -13.18 12.43 -8.07
N PHE A 55 -12.41 11.62 -7.36
CA PHE A 55 -12.46 10.17 -7.47
C PHE A 55 -13.39 9.61 -6.39
N GLN A 56 -14.35 8.82 -6.79
CA GLN A 56 -15.29 8.09 -5.92
C GLN A 56 -15.19 6.61 -6.27
N PRO A 57 -14.49 5.80 -5.47
CA PRO A 57 -14.39 4.37 -5.71
C PRO A 57 -15.76 3.71 -5.60
N GLU A 58 -16.06 2.81 -6.52
CA GLU A 58 -17.24 1.96 -6.40
C GLU A 58 -17.10 1.07 -5.15
N PRO A 59 -18.19 0.90 -4.38
CA PRO A 59 -18.18 0.02 -3.22
C PRO A 59 -18.17 -1.46 -3.65
N GLY A 60 -17.64 -2.28 -2.76
CA GLY A 60 -17.59 -3.72 -2.93
C GLY A 60 -16.18 -4.25 -3.23
N ARG A 61 -15.94 -5.45 -2.75
CA ARG A 61 -14.65 -6.14 -2.84
C ARG A 61 -14.15 -6.27 -4.28
N ALA A 62 -15.00 -6.72 -5.20
CA ALA A 62 -14.63 -6.91 -6.60
C ALA A 62 -14.19 -5.60 -7.25
N ALA A 63 -14.96 -4.53 -7.08
CA ALA A 63 -14.62 -3.21 -7.61
C ALA A 63 -13.31 -2.68 -7.02
N ALA A 64 -13.05 -2.90 -5.73
CA ALA A 64 -11.81 -2.50 -5.09
C ALA A 64 -10.59 -3.27 -5.62
N VAL A 65 -10.71 -4.58 -5.83
CA VAL A 65 -9.65 -5.42 -6.41
C VAL A 65 -9.36 -4.98 -7.84
N ASP A 66 -10.38 -4.73 -8.66
CA ASP A 66 -10.23 -4.24 -10.04
C ASP A 66 -9.55 -2.86 -10.07
N PHE A 67 -9.92 -1.97 -9.16
CA PHE A 67 -9.26 -0.68 -9.00
C PHE A 67 -7.77 -0.82 -8.65
N ILE A 68 -7.43 -1.68 -7.68
CA ILE A 68 -6.03 -1.91 -7.29
C ILE A 68 -5.27 -2.54 -8.46
N ARG A 69 -5.85 -3.52 -9.15
CA ARG A 69 -5.28 -4.14 -10.36
C ARG A 69 -4.98 -3.09 -11.44
N ALA A 70 -5.93 -2.20 -11.71
CA ALA A 70 -5.74 -1.13 -12.69
C ALA A 70 -4.66 -0.12 -12.27
N SER A 71 -4.63 0.26 -10.98
CA SER A 71 -3.65 1.23 -10.45
C SER A 71 -2.23 0.68 -10.37
N THR A 72 -2.08 -0.64 -10.28
CA THR A 72 -0.77 -1.33 -10.27
C THR A 72 -0.34 -1.84 -11.64
N ASN A 73 -1.13 -1.59 -12.68
CA ASN A 73 -0.77 -1.97 -14.04
C ASN A 73 0.53 -1.26 -14.47
N GLY A 74 1.49 -2.03 -14.98
CA GLY A 74 2.81 -1.54 -15.36
C GLY A 74 3.76 -1.26 -14.18
N VAL A 75 3.35 -1.49 -12.94
CA VAL A 75 4.24 -1.44 -11.78
C VAL A 75 5.14 -2.66 -11.80
N ARG A 76 6.45 -2.42 -11.84
CA ARG A 76 7.49 -3.47 -11.82
C ARG A 76 7.94 -3.84 -10.42
N GLY A 77 7.75 -2.96 -9.47
CA GLY A 77 8.07 -3.17 -8.07
C GLY A 77 7.27 -2.24 -7.20
N ALA A 78 6.70 -2.80 -6.16
CA ALA A 78 6.01 -2.06 -5.12
C ALA A 78 6.51 -2.54 -3.77
N VAL A 79 6.49 -1.65 -2.80
CA VAL A 79 6.69 -1.98 -1.39
C VAL A 79 5.76 -1.12 -0.55
N HIS A 80 5.00 -1.78 0.31
CA HIS A 80 4.16 -1.13 1.31
C HIS A 80 4.64 -1.54 2.70
N HIS A 81 5.18 -0.61 3.45
CA HIS A 81 5.54 -0.82 4.84
C HIS A 81 4.52 -0.12 5.74
N VAL A 82 4.03 -0.86 6.73
CA VAL A 82 3.19 -0.30 7.80
C VAL A 82 3.88 -0.48 9.14
N HIS A 83 3.66 0.48 10.03
CA HIS A 83 4.30 0.50 11.35
C HIS A 83 3.40 1.18 12.38
N SER A 84 3.79 1.08 13.66
CA SER A 84 3.17 1.77 14.79
C SER A 84 1.65 1.63 14.83
N PRO A 85 1.12 0.39 14.90
CA PRO A 85 -0.33 0.18 14.89
C PRO A 85 -1.00 0.72 16.15
N GLU A 86 -2.11 1.41 15.95
CA GLU A 86 -3.09 1.76 16.97
C GLU A 86 -4.36 0.97 16.69
N ILE A 87 -4.60 -0.12 17.42
CA ILE A 87 -5.71 -1.05 17.18
C ILE A 87 -6.65 -1.03 18.37
N ALA A 88 -7.94 -0.78 18.12
CA ALA A 88 -9.01 -0.91 19.09
C ALA A 88 -10.02 -1.96 18.63
N VAL A 89 -10.24 -3.00 19.45
CA VAL A 89 -11.17 -4.11 19.17
C VAL A 89 -12.41 -3.96 20.03
N ASP A 90 -13.58 -4.11 19.42
CA ASP A 90 -14.89 -4.14 20.06
C ASP A 90 -15.72 -5.30 19.48
N GLY A 91 -15.73 -6.43 20.15
CA GLY A 91 -16.38 -7.66 19.70
C GLY A 91 -15.83 -8.15 18.37
N ASP A 92 -16.70 -8.21 17.37
CA ASP A 92 -16.34 -8.61 16.00
C ASP A 92 -15.98 -7.44 15.07
N HIS A 93 -15.76 -6.26 15.65
CA HIS A 93 -15.34 -5.06 14.94
C HIS A 93 -14.02 -4.54 15.53
N ALA A 94 -13.20 -3.93 14.67
CA ALA A 94 -12.02 -3.21 15.11
C ALA A 94 -11.74 -2.01 14.23
N THR A 95 -11.07 -1.02 14.81
CA THR A 95 -10.44 0.07 14.08
C THR A 95 -8.94 -0.05 14.20
N ALA A 96 -8.22 0.38 13.16
CA ALA A 96 -6.78 0.42 13.17
C ALA A 96 -6.26 1.67 12.46
N ILE A 97 -5.21 2.29 13.02
CA ILE A 97 -4.42 3.32 12.37
C ILE A 97 -3.00 2.79 12.23
N TRP A 98 -2.42 2.96 11.06
CA TRP A 98 -1.04 2.55 10.77
C TRP A 98 -0.27 3.70 10.17
N GLY A 99 0.95 3.96 10.61
CA GLY A 99 1.88 4.70 9.78
C GLY A 99 2.19 3.90 8.52
N VAL A 100 2.20 4.55 7.37
CA VAL A 100 2.48 3.91 6.08
C VAL A 100 3.59 4.62 5.34
N TYR A 101 4.47 3.84 4.75
CA TYR A 101 5.43 4.22 3.73
C TYR A 101 5.26 3.29 2.56
N ASP A 102 5.14 3.83 1.36
CA ASP A 102 5.11 3.03 0.14
C ASP A 102 6.01 3.61 -0.96
N ARG A 103 6.49 2.73 -1.81
CA ARG A 103 7.21 3.09 -3.02
C ARG A 103 6.77 2.20 -4.17
N LEU A 104 6.39 2.82 -5.27
CA LEU A 104 5.99 2.16 -6.49
C LEU A 104 6.92 2.60 -7.63
N VAL A 105 7.39 1.62 -8.39
CA VAL A 105 8.27 1.83 -9.54
C VAL A 105 7.59 1.24 -10.77
N TRP A 106 7.33 2.08 -11.76
CA TRP A 106 6.79 1.64 -13.04
C TRP A 106 7.92 1.22 -14.00
N GLU A 107 7.57 0.91 -15.23
CA GLU A 107 8.53 0.50 -16.27
C GLU A 107 9.73 1.46 -16.37
N PRO A 108 10.92 0.98 -16.80
CA PRO A 108 12.10 1.83 -16.94
C PRO A 108 11.83 3.03 -17.83
N GLY A 109 12.14 4.21 -17.34
CA GLY A 109 11.89 5.47 -18.02
C GLY A 109 10.52 6.07 -17.76
N ASP A 110 9.67 5.38 -16.97
CA ASP A 110 8.43 5.92 -16.43
C ASP A 110 8.65 6.48 -15.02
N ARG A 111 7.60 6.77 -14.32
CA ARG A 111 7.57 7.42 -13.00
C ARG A 111 7.92 6.48 -11.85
N THR A 112 8.32 7.10 -10.74
CA THR A 112 8.37 6.49 -9.41
C THR A 112 7.56 7.35 -8.45
N ALA A 113 6.75 6.71 -7.62
CA ALA A 113 6.04 7.37 -6.53
C ALA A 113 6.57 6.87 -5.19
N THR A 114 6.81 7.79 -4.26
CA THR A 114 7.16 7.47 -2.88
C THR A 114 6.21 8.25 -1.97
N GLY A 115 5.51 7.55 -1.09
CA GLY A 115 4.48 8.14 -0.26
C GLY A 115 4.64 7.85 1.22
N TRP A 116 4.21 8.78 2.06
CA TRP A 116 4.06 8.64 3.50
C TRP A 116 2.66 9.07 3.91
N GLY A 117 2.14 8.47 4.97
CA GLY A 117 0.83 8.83 5.48
C GLY A 117 0.33 7.85 6.52
N HIS A 118 -0.98 7.78 6.64
CA HIS A 118 -1.64 6.87 7.56
C HIS A 118 -2.76 6.11 6.85
N TYR A 119 -2.85 4.81 7.12
CA TYR A 119 -4.06 4.04 6.86
C TYR A 119 -4.99 4.16 8.04
N HIS A 120 -6.23 4.58 7.82
CA HIS A 120 -7.34 4.47 8.75
C HIS A 120 -8.23 3.33 8.25
N GLN A 121 -8.44 2.34 9.10
CA GLN A 121 -9.06 1.08 8.70
C GLN A 121 -10.17 0.68 9.64
N ARG A 122 -11.20 0.01 9.08
CA ARG A 122 -12.17 -0.76 9.84
C ARG A 122 -12.02 -2.23 9.47
N TRP A 123 -12.07 -3.06 10.48
CA TRP A 123 -11.94 -4.50 10.39
C TRP A 123 -13.21 -5.14 10.92
N ARG A 124 -13.61 -6.27 10.34
CA ARG A 124 -14.73 -7.08 10.79
C ARG A 124 -14.33 -8.54 10.82
N ARG A 125 -14.76 -9.26 11.89
CA ARG A 125 -14.56 -10.69 12.00
C ARG A 125 -15.67 -11.42 11.26
N GLU A 126 -15.31 -12.20 10.27
CA GLU A 126 -16.22 -13.05 9.51
C GLU A 126 -15.72 -14.49 9.53
N HIS A 127 -16.58 -15.42 9.95
CA HIS A 127 -16.22 -16.85 10.07
C HIS A 127 -14.92 -17.10 10.89
N GLY A 128 -14.75 -16.34 11.96
CA GLY A 128 -13.58 -16.42 12.84
C GLY A 128 -12.29 -15.75 12.30
N GLN A 129 -12.34 -15.09 11.15
CA GLN A 129 -11.20 -14.41 10.53
C GLN A 129 -11.43 -12.90 10.45
N TRP A 130 -10.40 -12.14 10.76
CA TRP A 130 -10.42 -10.70 10.57
C TRP A 130 -10.25 -10.33 9.10
N LYS A 131 -11.22 -9.57 8.58
CA LYS A 131 -11.22 -9.04 7.22
C LYS A 131 -11.28 -7.52 7.23
N LEU A 132 -10.62 -6.91 6.28
CA LEU A 132 -10.64 -5.47 6.09
C LEU A 132 -11.99 -5.04 5.49
N ALA A 133 -12.71 -4.17 6.19
CA ALA A 133 -14.02 -3.68 5.77
C ALA A 133 -13.97 -2.30 5.13
N SER A 134 -13.01 -1.46 5.54
CA SER A 134 -12.74 -0.21 4.84
C SER A 134 -11.31 0.27 5.06
N LEU A 135 -10.83 1.08 4.13
CA LEU A 135 -9.54 1.75 4.22
C LEU A 135 -9.65 3.18 3.69
N ARG A 136 -9.14 4.13 4.45
CA ARG A 136 -8.85 5.49 4.03
C ARG A 136 -7.34 5.74 4.12
N LEU A 137 -6.73 6.11 3.01
CA LEU A 137 -5.34 6.54 2.98
C LEU A 137 -5.28 8.06 3.10
N GLU A 138 -4.63 8.52 4.14
CA GLU A 138 -4.37 9.94 4.37
C GLU A 138 -2.88 10.21 4.15
N ARG A 139 -2.58 10.90 3.05
CA ARG A 139 -1.20 11.22 2.66
C ARG A 139 -0.70 12.44 3.41
N THR A 140 0.46 12.32 4.05
CA THR A 140 1.19 13.44 4.65
C THR A 140 2.27 13.99 3.73
N LEU A 141 2.84 13.13 2.89
CA LEU A 141 3.85 13.52 1.90
C LEU A 141 3.78 12.55 0.71
N MET A 142 3.97 13.06 -0.49
CA MET A 142 4.16 12.26 -1.70
C MET A 142 5.21 12.91 -2.60
N ILE A 143 6.16 12.11 -3.04
CA ILE A 143 7.19 12.50 -3.99
C ILE A 143 6.96 11.69 -5.27
N LEU A 144 6.78 12.42 -6.37
CA LEU A 144 6.70 11.84 -7.70
C LEU A 144 7.99 12.19 -8.44
N GLU A 145 8.74 11.18 -8.81
CA GLU A 145 9.91 11.34 -9.68
C GLU A 145 9.39 11.29 -11.12
N PRO A 146 9.69 12.31 -11.93
CA PRO A 146 9.14 12.44 -13.29
C PRO A 146 9.63 11.32 -14.20
N PRO A 147 8.94 11.06 -15.31
CA PRO A 147 9.40 10.15 -16.34
C PRO A 147 10.79 10.53 -16.84
N GLY A 148 11.60 9.51 -17.13
CA GLY A 148 12.90 9.73 -17.76
C GLY A 148 14.08 9.98 -16.82
N TRP A 149 13.87 10.00 -15.47
CA TRP A 149 15.03 9.96 -14.59
C TRP A 149 15.72 8.60 -14.70
N LYS A 150 17.02 8.60 -14.67
CA LYS A 150 17.85 7.39 -14.68
C LYS A 150 18.86 7.44 -13.56
N ARG A 151 19.17 6.28 -13.00
CA ARG A 151 20.26 6.13 -12.06
C ARG A 151 21.48 5.61 -12.82
N THR A 152 22.58 6.32 -12.76
CA THR A 152 23.86 5.81 -13.30
C THR A 152 24.39 4.67 -12.44
N ALA A 153 25.32 3.88 -12.98
CA ALA A 153 26.05 2.87 -12.23
C ALA A 153 26.73 3.40 -10.98
N ALA A 154 27.15 4.67 -10.98
CA ALA A 154 27.70 5.36 -9.83
C ALA A 154 26.63 5.84 -8.83
N GLY A 155 25.35 5.51 -9.05
CA GLY A 155 24.22 5.88 -8.19
C GLY A 155 23.72 7.32 -8.34
N LYS A 156 24.26 8.11 -9.27
CA LYS A 156 23.78 9.46 -9.55
C LYS A 156 22.45 9.41 -10.29
N ILE A 157 21.48 10.19 -9.85
CA ILE A 157 20.22 10.42 -10.57
C ILE A 157 20.48 11.44 -11.67
N ILE A 158 20.08 11.12 -12.90
CA ILE A 158 20.12 12.01 -14.05
C ILE A 158 18.68 12.23 -14.50
N PHE A 159 18.24 13.48 -14.59
CA PHE A 159 16.92 13.84 -15.11
C PHE A 159 16.88 13.75 -16.63
N ALA A 160 15.68 13.65 -17.20
CA ALA A 160 15.48 13.47 -18.64
C ALA A 160 16.22 14.53 -19.48
N GLU A 161 16.15 15.78 -19.08
CA GLU A 161 16.82 16.90 -19.76
C GLU A 161 18.35 16.75 -19.76
N GLU A 162 18.93 16.35 -18.62
CA GLU A 162 20.37 16.07 -18.52
C GLU A 162 20.75 14.83 -19.33
N TRP A 163 19.88 13.80 -19.35
CA TRP A 163 20.09 12.60 -20.14
C TRP A 163 20.07 12.89 -21.65
N GLU A 164 19.14 13.72 -22.12
CA GLU A 164 19.07 14.11 -23.52
C GLU A 164 20.24 14.97 -23.96
N ALA A 165 20.81 15.76 -23.05
CA ALA A 165 22.00 16.57 -23.29
C ALA A 165 23.30 15.74 -23.37
N LEU A 166 23.30 14.47 -22.88
CA LEU A 166 24.48 13.60 -22.99
C LEU A 166 24.71 13.13 -24.44
N ALA A 167 25.97 13.12 -24.85
CA ALA A 167 26.36 12.48 -26.10
C ALA A 167 26.06 10.97 -26.09
N PRO A 168 25.83 10.31 -27.26
CA PRO A 168 25.51 8.89 -27.36
C PRO A 168 26.50 7.97 -26.60
N GLU A 169 27.79 8.29 -26.66
CA GLU A 169 28.85 7.55 -25.97
C GLU A 169 28.74 7.67 -24.45
N GLN A 170 28.35 8.83 -23.94
CA GLN A 170 28.14 9.08 -22.52
C GLN A 170 26.88 8.35 -22.00
N ARG A 171 25.83 8.26 -22.82
CA ARG A 171 24.62 7.48 -22.49
C ARG A 171 24.97 5.98 -22.43
N ALA A 172 25.72 5.49 -23.42
CA ALA A 172 26.16 4.09 -23.44
C ALA A 172 27.02 3.75 -22.22
N ALA A 173 27.97 4.61 -21.85
CA ALA A 173 28.80 4.42 -20.66
C ALA A 173 27.97 4.46 -19.35
N ALA A 174 26.93 5.29 -19.28
CA ALA A 174 26.04 5.36 -18.12
C ALA A 174 25.13 4.12 -17.98
N GLN A 175 24.87 3.40 -19.07
CA GLN A 175 24.06 2.19 -19.13
C GLN A 175 24.88 0.89 -18.99
N ALA A 176 26.15 0.88 -19.41
CA ALA A 176 26.98 -0.32 -19.48
C ALA A 176 27.36 -0.93 -18.13
N ASN A 177 27.07 -0.26 -17.02
CA ASN A 177 27.39 -0.67 -15.66
C ASN A 177 26.14 -0.77 -14.75
N ALA A 178 24.95 -0.97 -15.28
CA ALA A 178 23.71 -1.17 -14.53
C ALA A 178 23.39 -2.65 -14.31
#